data_0b82abcfda63f5d785dfa49261123370
#
_entry.id   0b82abcfda63f5d785dfa49261123370
#
_cell.length_a   1.000
_cell.length_b   1.000
_cell.length_c   1.000
_cell.angle_alpha   90.00
_cell.angle_beta   90.00
_cell.angle_gamma   90.00
#
_symmetry.space_group_name_H-M   'P 1'
#
loop_
_entity.id
_entity.type
_entity.pdbx_description
1 polymer ?
#
loop_
_entity_poly.entity_id
_entity_poly.type
_entity_poly.pdbx_seq_one_letter_code
_entity_poly.pdbx_strand_id
1 'polypeptide(L)'
;QPMYADLSKAWIEVRDNPDIWVAVVTGAPQPDRPPERQVFTAGADLKSMNRDRGVHQYWLTQRDPILNRGLEVWKPVVCAVNGLCLAGGMTLLMATDIRIASEHAMFDLSEVKRGILPGNGGTHRTIRQLPYPIAMEMLLLARRLTAVRAAHFGLINEVVPHGSVMEVAMERARELAAMAPLAVRAIKELAVRGQ
;
A
#
# COMPACT_ATOMS: atom_id res chain seq x y z
N GLN A 1 2.87 -17.74 3.12
CA GLN A 1 2.83 -17.05 4.42
C GLN A 1 1.37 -16.90 4.81
N PRO A 2 0.95 -17.22 6.07
CA PRO A 2 -0.45 -17.18 6.48
C PRO A 2 -1.10 -15.82 6.20
N MET A 3 -0.45 -14.71 6.55
CA MET A 3 -0.95 -13.34 6.35
C MET A 3 -1.30 -13.02 4.88
N TYR A 4 -0.56 -13.52 3.89
CA TYR A 4 -0.91 -13.27 2.48
C TYR A 4 -2.18 -14.01 2.07
N ALA A 5 -2.37 -15.24 2.57
CA ALA A 5 -3.60 -15.99 2.34
C ALA A 5 -4.81 -15.31 2.99
N ASP A 6 -4.65 -14.78 4.19
CA ASP A 6 -5.73 -14.07 4.89
C ASP A 6 -6.04 -12.72 4.21
N LEU A 7 -5.01 -11.97 3.79
CA LEU A 7 -5.19 -10.76 3.00
C LEU A 7 -5.89 -11.05 1.66
N SER A 8 -5.52 -12.16 1.00
CA SER A 8 -6.19 -12.56 -0.24
C SER A 8 -7.68 -12.80 -0.04
N LYS A 9 -8.05 -13.54 1.01
CA LYS A 9 -9.46 -13.77 1.36
C LYS A 9 -10.19 -12.45 1.65
N ALA A 10 -9.59 -11.56 2.43
CA ALA A 10 -10.18 -10.27 2.75
C ALA A 10 -10.38 -9.41 1.49
N TRP A 11 -9.40 -9.35 0.58
CA TRP A 11 -9.56 -8.60 -0.66
C TRP A 11 -10.57 -9.22 -1.64
N ILE A 12 -10.69 -10.54 -1.69
CA ILE A 12 -11.74 -11.24 -2.44
C ILE A 12 -13.11 -10.89 -1.85
N GLU A 13 -13.26 -10.91 -0.53
CA GLU A 13 -14.48 -10.48 0.16
C GLU A 13 -14.82 -9.01 -0.16
N VAL A 14 -13.86 -8.10 -0.09
CA VAL A 14 -14.07 -6.70 -0.51
C VAL A 14 -14.55 -6.62 -1.96
N ARG A 15 -13.98 -7.40 -2.87
CA ARG A 15 -14.37 -7.41 -4.28
C ARG A 15 -15.79 -7.89 -4.50
N ASP A 16 -16.13 -9.03 -3.89
CA ASP A 16 -17.32 -9.82 -4.25
C ASP A 16 -18.56 -9.51 -3.40
N ASN A 17 -18.40 -9.08 -2.14
CA ASN A 17 -19.52 -8.80 -1.25
C ASN A 17 -20.22 -7.48 -1.65
N PRO A 18 -21.48 -7.51 -2.09
CA PRO A 18 -22.21 -6.31 -2.55
C PRO A 18 -22.43 -5.27 -1.45
N ASP A 19 -22.41 -5.67 -0.18
CA ASP A 19 -22.65 -4.76 0.95
C ASP A 19 -21.40 -3.94 1.34
N ILE A 20 -20.22 -4.32 0.83
CA ILE A 20 -18.99 -3.55 1.01
C ILE A 20 -18.83 -2.55 -0.12
N TRP A 21 -18.81 -1.26 0.19
CA TRP A 21 -18.67 -0.18 -0.79
C TRP A 21 -17.28 0.44 -0.81
N VAL A 22 -16.62 0.49 0.34
CA VAL A 22 -15.27 1.05 0.55
C VAL A 22 -14.51 0.15 1.51
N ALA A 23 -13.20 0.01 1.31
CA ALA A 23 -12.31 -0.66 2.25
C ALA A 23 -11.32 0.33 2.87
N VAL A 24 -11.00 0.13 4.15
CA VAL A 24 -9.89 0.83 4.83
C VAL A 24 -8.84 -0.19 5.22
N VAL A 25 -7.58 0.05 4.84
CA VAL A 25 -6.44 -0.80 5.24
C VAL A 25 -5.49 -0.03 6.14
N THR A 26 -5.09 -0.66 7.24
CA THR A 26 -4.14 -0.10 8.22
C THR A 26 -3.23 -1.17 8.80
N GLY A 27 -2.13 -0.76 9.44
CA GLY A 27 -1.29 -1.65 10.23
C GLY A 27 -1.96 -2.01 11.56
N ALA A 28 -1.82 -3.26 11.99
CA ALA A 28 -2.34 -3.69 13.29
C ALA A 28 -1.77 -2.82 14.43
N PRO A 29 -2.58 -2.48 15.44
CA PRO A 29 -2.10 -1.73 16.58
C PRO A 29 -0.92 -2.43 17.29
N GLN A 30 0.07 -1.66 17.69
CA GLN A 30 1.26 -2.13 18.40
C GLN A 30 1.40 -1.34 19.71
N PRO A 31 0.62 -1.67 20.74
CA PRO A 31 0.50 -0.85 21.96
C PRO A 31 1.83 -0.69 22.71
N ASP A 32 2.73 -1.67 22.58
CA ASP A 32 4.04 -1.64 23.22
C ASP A 32 5.09 -0.79 22.48
N ARG A 33 4.69 -0.15 21.37
CA ARG A 33 5.58 0.71 20.58
C ARG A 33 5.10 2.16 20.60
N PRO A 34 6.00 3.11 20.79
CA PRO A 34 5.64 4.53 20.69
C PRO A 34 5.25 4.90 19.24
N PRO A 35 4.52 6.01 19.04
CA PRO A 35 4.03 6.43 17.73
C PRO A 35 5.10 6.46 16.62
N GLU A 36 6.33 6.89 16.94
CA GLU A 36 7.46 7.01 16.00
C GLU A 36 8.01 5.65 15.54
N ARG A 37 7.66 4.57 16.23
CA ARG A 37 8.12 3.20 15.97
C ARG A 37 7.01 2.25 15.51
N GLN A 38 5.81 2.76 15.33
CA GLN A 38 4.71 1.98 14.75
C GLN A 38 5.06 1.52 13.34
N VAL A 39 4.54 0.37 12.96
CA VAL A 39 4.78 -0.23 11.64
C VAL A 39 3.44 -0.47 10.95
N PHE A 40 3.22 0.18 9.83
CA PHE A 40 2.13 -0.17 8.93
C PHE A 40 2.38 -1.56 8.33
N THR A 41 3.49 -1.73 7.64
CA THR A 41 4.02 -3.05 7.23
C THR A 41 5.46 -2.94 6.75
N ALA A 42 6.27 -3.92 7.11
CA ALA A 42 7.65 -4.06 6.67
C ALA A 42 7.80 -4.89 5.37
N GLY A 43 6.69 -5.31 4.77
CA GLY A 43 6.68 -6.15 3.57
C GLY A 43 6.82 -7.64 3.85
N ALA A 44 7.49 -8.37 2.96
CA ALA A 44 7.65 -9.80 3.06
C ALA A 44 8.60 -10.21 4.21
N ASP A 45 8.27 -11.30 4.90
CA ASP A 45 9.18 -11.90 5.88
C ASP A 45 10.37 -12.55 5.16
N LEU A 46 11.53 -11.92 5.30
CA LEU A 46 12.76 -12.36 4.65
C LEU A 46 13.28 -13.71 5.18
N LYS A 47 12.91 -14.09 6.40
CA LYS A 47 13.31 -15.39 6.99
C LYS A 47 12.55 -16.55 6.34
N SER A 48 11.32 -16.29 5.92
CA SER A 48 10.48 -17.29 5.25
C SER A 48 10.68 -17.34 3.74
N MET A 49 11.47 -16.44 3.17
CA MET A 49 11.89 -16.52 1.77
C MET A 49 12.86 -17.68 1.60
N ASN A 50 12.35 -18.81 1.13
CA ASN A 50 13.16 -20.00 0.89
C ASN A 50 14.20 -19.71 -0.21
N ARG A 51 15.47 -19.63 0.17
CA ARG A 51 16.60 -19.33 -0.73
C ARG A 51 16.81 -20.39 -1.83
N ASP A 52 16.24 -21.59 -1.64
CA ASP A 52 16.35 -22.70 -2.58
C ASP A 52 15.36 -22.64 -3.74
N ARG A 53 14.38 -21.73 -3.70
CA ARG A 53 13.51 -21.49 -4.85
C ARG A 53 14.20 -20.52 -5.79
N GLY A 54 14.50 -20.96 -7.03
CA GLY A 54 15.08 -20.10 -8.04
C GLY A 54 14.29 -18.78 -8.17
N VAL A 55 15.01 -17.68 -8.41
CA VAL A 55 14.45 -16.32 -8.48
C VAL A 55 13.20 -16.26 -9.39
N HIS A 56 13.21 -16.96 -10.53
CA HIS A 56 12.07 -17.04 -11.44
C HIS A 56 10.82 -17.69 -10.82
N GLN A 57 10.99 -18.69 -9.94
CA GLN A 57 9.88 -19.39 -9.30
C GLN A 57 9.17 -18.49 -8.27
N TYR A 58 9.92 -17.59 -7.59
CA TYR A 58 9.36 -16.59 -6.70
C TYR A 58 8.46 -15.59 -7.46
N TRP A 59 8.89 -15.17 -8.65
CA TRP A 59 8.16 -14.19 -9.46
C TRP A 59 6.96 -14.79 -10.21
N LEU A 60 7.05 -16.03 -10.64
CA LEU A 60 6.01 -16.68 -11.44
C LEU A 60 4.92 -17.38 -10.59
N THR A 61 5.15 -17.66 -9.32
CA THR A 61 4.24 -18.44 -8.47
C THR A 61 3.63 -17.66 -7.30
N GLN A 62 3.30 -16.40 -7.50
CA GLN A 62 2.55 -15.64 -6.51
C GLN A 62 1.10 -16.15 -6.45
N ARG A 63 0.86 -17.14 -5.56
CA ARG A 63 -0.40 -17.91 -5.49
C ARG A 63 -1.57 -17.10 -4.93
N ASP A 64 -1.29 -16.15 -4.03
CA ASP A 64 -2.33 -15.40 -3.33
C ASP A 64 -2.60 -14.09 -4.08
N PRO A 65 -3.77 -13.95 -4.76
CA PRO A 65 -4.14 -12.71 -5.40
C PRO A 65 -4.47 -11.67 -4.32
N ILE A 66 -3.73 -10.58 -4.32
CA ILE A 66 -3.96 -9.42 -3.44
C ILE A 66 -3.93 -8.14 -4.26
N LEU A 67 -4.37 -7.04 -3.67
CA LEU A 67 -4.57 -5.75 -4.34
C LEU A 67 -3.38 -5.30 -5.22
N ASN A 68 -2.16 -5.51 -4.76
CA ASN A 68 -0.93 -5.17 -5.50
C ASN A 68 -0.37 -6.31 -6.36
N ARG A 69 -1.08 -7.44 -6.47
CA ARG A 69 -0.68 -8.63 -7.24
C ARG A 69 -1.72 -9.06 -8.27
N GLY A 70 -2.36 -8.10 -8.91
CA GLY A 70 -3.28 -8.36 -10.03
C GLY A 70 -4.71 -8.73 -9.63
N LEU A 71 -5.08 -8.69 -8.34
CA LEU A 71 -6.48 -8.75 -7.95
C LEU A 71 -7.17 -7.43 -8.33
N GLU A 72 -8.11 -7.49 -9.25
CA GLU A 72 -8.91 -6.34 -9.64
C GLU A 72 -9.98 -6.06 -8.58
N VAL A 73 -9.84 -4.95 -7.87
CA VAL A 73 -10.81 -4.44 -6.88
C VAL A 73 -11.18 -3.02 -7.28
N TRP A 74 -12.37 -2.87 -7.87
CA TRP A 74 -12.84 -1.56 -8.36
C TRP A 74 -13.53 -0.72 -7.29
N LYS A 75 -13.81 -1.30 -6.13
CA LYS A 75 -14.24 -0.54 -4.96
C LYS A 75 -13.09 0.30 -4.42
N PRO A 76 -13.34 1.54 -3.97
CA PRO A 76 -12.29 2.40 -3.44
C PRO A 76 -11.66 1.83 -2.19
N VAL A 77 -10.36 2.08 -2.04
CA VAL A 77 -9.56 1.64 -0.90
C VAL A 77 -8.85 2.84 -0.29
N VAL A 78 -9.13 3.13 0.97
CA VAL A 78 -8.43 4.14 1.77
C VAL A 78 -7.30 3.44 2.54
N CYS A 79 -6.10 4.03 2.51
CA CYS A 79 -4.96 3.54 3.27
C CYS A 79 -4.67 4.45 4.46
N ALA A 80 -4.77 3.91 5.66
CA ALA A 80 -4.46 4.57 6.92
C ALA A 80 -3.07 4.15 7.39
N VAL A 81 -2.04 4.92 7.04
CA VAL A 81 -0.64 4.58 7.28
C VAL A 81 -0.23 5.03 8.67
N ASN A 82 -0.31 4.12 9.63
CA ASN A 82 -0.02 4.40 11.04
C ASN A 82 1.47 4.35 11.42
N GLY A 83 2.39 4.13 10.46
CA GLY A 83 3.82 4.01 10.78
C GLY A 83 4.69 3.67 9.58
N LEU A 84 5.75 2.91 9.80
CA LEU A 84 6.71 2.50 8.76
C LEU A 84 6.01 1.70 7.65
N CYS A 85 6.15 2.16 6.41
CA CYS A 85 5.60 1.55 5.20
C CYS A 85 6.74 1.18 4.26
N LEU A 86 7.23 -0.05 4.35
CA LEU A 86 8.49 -0.46 3.73
C LEU A 86 8.28 -1.59 2.72
N ALA A 87 9.08 -1.60 1.65
CA ALA A 87 9.16 -2.68 0.66
C ALA A 87 7.77 -3.11 0.13
N GLY A 88 7.33 -4.35 0.39
CA GLY A 88 5.99 -4.83 0.03
C GLY A 88 4.83 -3.99 0.59
N GLY A 89 5.06 -3.24 1.66
CA GLY A 89 4.11 -2.25 2.19
C GLY A 89 3.92 -1.08 1.24
N MET A 90 5.01 -0.56 0.67
CA MET A 90 4.95 0.48 -0.36
C MET A 90 4.19 0.03 -1.60
N THR A 91 4.40 -1.22 -2.04
CA THR A 91 3.68 -1.74 -3.21
C THR A 91 2.18 -1.90 -2.95
N LEU A 92 1.79 -2.24 -1.70
CA LEU A 92 0.40 -2.26 -1.26
C LEU A 92 -0.18 -0.83 -1.21
N LEU A 93 0.52 0.11 -0.56
CA LEU A 93 0.14 1.51 -0.49
C LEU A 93 -0.16 2.08 -1.89
N MET A 94 0.78 1.89 -2.83
CA MET A 94 0.64 2.40 -4.20
C MET A 94 -0.48 1.73 -5.02
N ALA A 95 -1.10 0.68 -4.51
CA ALA A 95 -2.28 0.06 -5.09
C ALA A 95 -3.59 0.56 -4.46
N THR A 96 -3.53 1.44 -3.46
CA THR A 96 -4.69 2.08 -2.83
C THR A 96 -4.98 3.45 -3.45
N ASP A 97 -6.16 4.00 -3.19
CA ASP A 97 -6.69 5.16 -3.90
C ASP A 97 -6.53 6.47 -3.12
N ILE A 98 -6.85 6.48 -1.82
CA ILE A 98 -6.72 7.63 -0.93
C ILE A 98 -5.85 7.23 0.26
N ARG A 99 -4.91 8.08 0.65
CA ARG A 99 -3.84 7.73 1.59
C ARG A 99 -3.70 8.79 2.66
N ILE A 100 -4.01 8.42 3.91
CA ILE A 100 -3.82 9.25 5.10
C ILE A 100 -2.63 8.68 5.86
N ALA A 101 -1.70 9.52 6.27
CA ALA A 101 -0.50 9.06 6.97
C ALA A 101 -0.30 9.78 8.30
N SER A 102 0.21 9.01 9.28
CA SER A 102 0.78 9.58 10.49
C SER A 102 1.96 10.51 10.15
N GLU A 103 2.11 11.59 10.88
CA GLU A 103 3.29 12.49 10.82
C GLU A 103 4.63 11.74 11.02
N HIS A 104 4.60 10.59 11.71
CA HIS A 104 5.75 9.72 11.95
C HIS A 104 5.93 8.65 10.87
N ALA A 105 5.04 8.56 9.89
CA ALA A 105 5.17 7.57 8.83
C ALA A 105 6.41 7.81 7.97
N MET A 106 7.05 6.70 7.58
CA MET A 106 8.21 6.69 6.70
C MET A 106 8.01 5.68 5.58
N PHE A 107 8.42 6.05 4.39
CA PHE A 107 8.21 5.28 3.16
C PHE A 107 9.53 4.92 2.52
N ASP A 108 9.76 3.64 2.20
CA ASP A 108 10.95 3.24 1.45
C ASP A 108 10.73 1.98 0.59
N LEU A 109 11.55 1.85 -0.44
CA LEU A 109 11.74 0.67 -1.27
C LEU A 109 13.22 0.25 -1.14
N SER A 110 13.51 -0.57 -0.13
CA SER A 110 14.89 -0.92 0.25
C SER A 110 15.40 -2.21 -0.38
N GLU A 111 14.68 -2.75 -1.37
CA GLU A 111 14.99 -4.01 -2.04
C GLU A 111 16.37 -4.00 -2.68
N VAL A 112 16.80 -2.87 -3.27
CA VAL A 112 18.12 -2.72 -3.90
C VAL A 112 19.28 -2.99 -2.94
N LYS A 113 19.14 -2.67 -1.64
CA LYS A 113 20.13 -2.98 -0.59
C LYS A 113 20.33 -4.48 -0.36
N ARG A 114 19.46 -5.31 -0.94
CA ARG A 114 19.47 -6.77 -0.80
C ARG A 114 19.70 -7.48 -2.14
N GLY A 115 20.08 -6.74 -3.20
CA GLY A 115 20.33 -7.28 -4.53
C GLY A 115 19.07 -7.76 -5.24
N ILE A 116 17.90 -7.28 -4.86
CA ILE A 116 16.61 -7.56 -5.51
C ILE A 116 15.92 -6.25 -5.89
N LEU A 117 14.91 -6.33 -6.75
CA LEU A 117 14.12 -5.19 -7.19
C LEU A 117 12.72 -5.19 -6.53
N PRO A 118 12.05 -4.03 -6.41
CA PRO A 118 10.68 -3.95 -5.95
C PRO A 118 9.73 -4.67 -6.90
N GLY A 119 9.15 -5.77 -6.42
CA GLY A 119 8.16 -6.55 -7.14
C GLY A 119 6.75 -5.98 -7.07
N ASN A 120 5.77 -6.76 -7.52
CA ASN A 120 4.34 -6.45 -7.39
C ASN A 120 3.97 -5.05 -7.93
N GLY A 121 4.59 -4.64 -9.04
CA GLY A 121 4.40 -3.32 -9.63
C GLY A 121 5.11 -2.17 -8.89
N GLY A 122 5.99 -2.47 -7.94
CA GLY A 122 6.68 -1.45 -7.14
C GLY A 122 7.44 -0.45 -8.01
N THR A 123 8.29 -0.91 -8.91
CA THR A 123 9.05 -0.04 -9.81
C THR A 123 8.12 0.80 -10.69
N HIS A 124 7.13 0.16 -11.34
CA HIS A 124 6.24 0.86 -12.28
C HIS A 124 5.35 1.89 -11.59
N ARG A 125 4.74 1.53 -10.45
CA ARG A 125 3.88 2.47 -9.71
C ARG A 125 4.67 3.62 -9.12
N THR A 126 5.90 3.40 -8.69
CA THR A 126 6.74 4.47 -8.14
C THR A 126 7.00 5.57 -9.16
N ILE A 127 7.41 5.21 -10.39
CA ILE A 127 7.69 6.20 -11.44
C ILE A 127 6.42 6.86 -12.02
N ARG A 128 5.25 6.25 -11.84
CA ARG A 128 3.96 6.83 -12.26
C ARG A 128 3.35 7.77 -11.21
N GLN A 129 3.65 7.55 -9.94
CA GLN A 129 3.03 8.26 -8.83
C GLN A 129 3.93 9.28 -8.14
N LEU A 130 5.23 9.31 -8.48
CA LEU A 130 6.20 10.26 -7.96
C LEU A 130 6.94 10.96 -9.11
N PRO A 131 7.39 12.20 -8.93
CA PRO A 131 8.30 12.85 -9.86
C PRO A 131 9.53 11.98 -10.09
N TYR A 132 9.96 11.84 -11.36
CA TYR A 132 11.02 10.90 -11.75
C TYR A 132 12.30 10.96 -10.89
N PRO A 133 12.87 12.14 -10.55
CA PRO A 133 14.07 12.19 -9.71
C PRO A 133 13.84 11.62 -8.31
N ILE A 134 12.66 11.84 -7.73
CA ILE A 134 12.30 11.35 -6.39
C ILE A 134 12.07 9.83 -6.44
N ALA A 135 11.41 9.35 -7.50
CA ALA A 135 11.22 7.91 -7.74
C ALA A 135 12.58 7.21 -7.85
N MET A 136 13.53 7.76 -8.63
CA MET A 136 14.87 7.19 -8.81
C MET A 136 15.72 7.27 -7.54
N GLU A 137 15.61 8.35 -6.75
CA GLU A 137 16.25 8.46 -5.44
C GLU A 137 15.75 7.32 -4.50
N MET A 138 14.46 7.05 -4.48
CA MET A 138 13.88 5.96 -3.68
C MET A 138 14.29 4.58 -4.20
N LEU A 139 14.22 4.35 -5.52
CA LEU A 139 14.48 3.05 -6.13
C LEU A 139 15.96 2.66 -6.14
N LEU A 140 16.86 3.61 -6.45
CA LEU A 140 18.28 3.32 -6.63
C LEU A 140 19.12 3.51 -5.36
N LEU A 141 18.75 4.46 -4.50
CA LEU A 141 19.48 4.77 -3.27
C LEU A 141 18.76 4.24 -2.03
N ALA A 142 17.55 3.69 -2.19
CA ALA A 142 16.68 3.30 -1.07
C ALA A 142 16.59 4.41 0.00
N ARG A 143 16.41 5.66 -0.45
CA ARG A 143 16.18 6.79 0.44
C ARG A 143 14.73 6.80 0.91
N ARG A 144 14.58 7.01 2.21
CA ARG A 144 13.27 7.13 2.83
C ARG A 144 12.65 8.49 2.56
N LEU A 145 11.35 8.50 2.29
CA LEU A 145 10.53 9.71 2.35
C LEU A 145 9.87 9.80 3.73
N THR A 146 9.93 10.97 4.35
CA THR A 146 9.09 11.31 5.50
C THR A 146 7.65 11.52 5.05
N ALA A 147 6.69 11.48 5.96
CA ALA A 147 5.28 11.76 5.66
C ALA A 147 5.10 13.12 4.96
N VAL A 148 5.77 14.15 5.46
CA VAL A 148 5.73 15.51 4.88
C VAL A 148 6.26 15.54 3.44
N ARG A 149 7.40 14.90 3.16
CA ARG A 149 7.93 14.82 1.79
C ARG A 149 7.03 13.98 0.89
N ALA A 150 6.47 12.90 1.41
CA ALA A 150 5.54 12.04 0.67
C ALA A 150 4.27 12.80 0.25
N ALA A 151 3.71 13.62 1.14
CA ALA A 151 2.58 14.50 0.82
C ALA A 151 2.98 15.59 -0.17
N HIS A 152 4.15 16.23 0.02
CA HIS A 152 4.63 17.25 -0.90
C HIS A 152 4.76 16.77 -2.36
N PHE A 153 5.16 15.51 -2.55
CA PHE A 153 5.29 14.91 -3.88
C PHE A 153 4.02 14.14 -4.34
N GLY A 154 2.92 14.21 -3.60
CA GLY A 154 1.64 13.63 -3.99
C GLY A 154 1.52 12.11 -3.79
N LEU A 155 2.45 11.47 -3.07
CA LEU A 155 2.32 10.06 -2.70
C LEU A 155 1.23 9.85 -1.64
N ILE A 156 1.04 10.82 -0.76
CA ILE A 156 0.08 10.84 0.35
C ILE A 156 -0.85 12.04 0.18
N ASN A 157 -2.15 11.85 0.40
CA ASN A 157 -3.14 12.91 0.32
C ASN A 157 -3.09 13.85 1.52
N GLU A 158 -2.92 13.29 2.73
CA GLU A 158 -2.99 14.06 3.97
C GLU A 158 -2.07 13.47 5.04
N VAL A 159 -1.40 14.34 5.79
CA VAL A 159 -0.58 13.97 6.96
C VAL A 159 -1.25 14.52 8.20
N VAL A 160 -1.46 13.66 9.18
CA VAL A 160 -2.21 13.97 10.40
C VAL A 160 -1.44 13.51 11.64
N PRO A 161 -1.76 14.03 12.85
CA PRO A 161 -1.24 13.48 14.09
C PRO A 161 -1.51 11.97 14.19
N HIS A 162 -0.56 11.23 14.75
CA HIS A 162 -0.63 9.76 14.80
C HIS A 162 -1.97 9.22 15.32
N GLY A 163 -2.51 9.80 16.37
CA GLY A 163 -3.77 9.38 16.99
C GLY A 163 -5.01 9.58 16.10
N SER A 164 -4.93 10.45 15.09
CA SER A 164 -6.07 10.82 14.23
C SER A 164 -6.10 10.05 12.90
N VAL A 165 -5.09 9.23 12.60
CA VAL A 165 -4.95 8.57 11.29
C VAL A 165 -6.19 7.73 10.92
N MET A 166 -6.69 6.92 11.84
CA MET A 166 -7.84 6.05 11.57
C MET A 166 -9.14 6.86 11.49
N GLU A 167 -9.29 7.87 12.33
CA GLU A 167 -10.47 8.76 12.35
C GLU A 167 -10.62 9.45 10.99
N VAL A 168 -9.57 10.11 10.52
CA VAL A 168 -9.57 10.81 9.21
C VAL A 168 -9.75 9.83 8.06
N ALA A 169 -9.10 8.66 8.10
CA ALA A 169 -9.31 7.64 7.07
C ALA A 169 -10.75 7.16 7.00
N MET A 170 -11.42 6.99 8.14
CA MET A 170 -12.83 6.61 8.22
C MET A 170 -13.76 7.74 7.75
N GLU A 171 -13.41 9.01 7.96
CA GLU A 171 -14.13 10.15 7.38
C GLU A 171 -14.09 10.09 5.84
N ARG A 172 -12.91 9.93 5.25
CA ARG A 172 -12.75 9.78 3.79
C ARG A 172 -13.51 8.55 3.25
N ALA A 173 -13.50 7.44 4.00
CA ALA A 173 -14.27 6.25 3.62
C ALA A 173 -15.79 6.50 3.62
N ARG A 174 -16.31 7.25 4.61
CA ARG A 174 -17.74 7.65 4.65
C ARG A 174 -18.09 8.61 3.53
N GLU A 175 -17.24 9.58 3.22
CA GLU A 175 -17.43 10.47 2.07
C GLU A 175 -17.53 9.66 0.76
N LEU A 176 -16.63 8.69 0.54
CA LEU A 176 -16.67 7.79 -0.63
C LEU A 176 -17.95 6.93 -0.66
N ALA A 177 -18.37 6.42 0.49
CA ALA A 177 -19.59 5.60 0.60
C ALA A 177 -20.87 6.40 0.32
N ALA A 178 -20.84 7.73 0.50
CA ALA A 178 -21.95 8.63 0.17
C ALA A 178 -22.03 8.99 -1.32
N MET A 179 -20.99 8.68 -2.11
CA MET A 179 -20.98 8.95 -3.55
C MET A 179 -21.76 7.87 -4.33
N ALA A 180 -22.04 8.15 -5.60
CA ALA A 180 -22.70 7.20 -6.50
C ALA A 180 -21.80 5.97 -6.76
N PRO A 181 -22.11 4.77 -6.22
CA PRO A 181 -21.18 3.66 -6.15
C PRO A 181 -20.73 3.13 -7.50
N LEU A 182 -21.62 3.11 -8.49
CA LEU A 182 -21.28 2.66 -9.84
C LEU A 182 -20.33 3.65 -10.55
N ALA A 183 -20.53 4.96 -10.35
CA ALA A 183 -19.64 5.97 -10.91
C ALA A 183 -18.25 5.90 -10.29
N VAL A 184 -18.15 5.78 -8.95
CA VAL A 184 -16.87 5.64 -8.24
C VAL A 184 -16.09 4.42 -8.75
N ARG A 185 -16.77 3.28 -8.89
CA ARG A 185 -16.14 2.03 -9.39
C ARG A 185 -15.68 2.16 -10.84
N ALA A 186 -16.51 2.74 -11.71
CA ALA A 186 -16.17 2.94 -13.11
C ALA A 186 -15.00 3.92 -13.28
N ILE A 187 -14.97 5.02 -12.52
CA ILE A 187 -13.85 5.98 -12.53
C ILE A 187 -12.55 5.29 -12.14
N LYS A 188 -12.54 4.51 -11.06
CA LYS A 188 -11.36 3.78 -10.63
C LYS A 188 -10.90 2.77 -11.69
N GLU A 189 -11.80 1.99 -12.25
CA GLU A 189 -11.49 1.03 -13.30
C GLU A 189 -10.85 1.70 -14.51
N LEU A 190 -11.46 2.77 -15.03
CA LEU A 190 -10.95 3.54 -16.16
C LEU A 190 -9.59 4.15 -15.85
N ALA A 191 -9.41 4.74 -14.67
CA ALA A 191 -8.13 5.33 -14.26
C ALA A 191 -7.01 4.28 -14.15
N VAL A 192 -7.28 3.09 -13.64
CA VAL A 192 -6.28 2.03 -13.49
C VAL A 192 -5.96 1.36 -14.83
N ARG A 193 -6.96 1.11 -15.69
CA ARG A 193 -6.76 0.48 -17.01
C ARG A 193 -6.17 1.44 -18.04
N GLY A 194 -6.32 2.74 -17.85
CA GLY A 194 -5.78 3.78 -18.75
C GLY A 194 -4.34 4.21 -18.47
N GLN A 195 -3.67 3.59 -17.49
CA GLN A 195 -2.30 3.93 -17.09
C GLN A 195 -1.21 3.21 -17.92
#